data_5e3f3d8b838c765250250be198676778
#
_entry.id   5e3f3d8b838c765250250be198676778
#
_cell.length_a   1.000
_cell.length_b   1.000
_cell.length_c   1.000
_cell.angle_alpha   90.00
_cell.angle_beta   90.00
_cell.angle_gamma   90.00
#
_symmetry.space_group_name_H-M   'P 1'
#
loop_
_entity.id
_entity.type
_entity.pdbx_description
1 polymer ?
#
loop_
_entity_poly.entity_id
_entity_poly.type
_entity_poly.pdbx_seq_one_letter_code
_entity_poly.pdbx_strand_id
1 'polypeptide(L)'
;MSLKVRLKYIIKNNLLFKSKTQNLKVLAIGVDCPSDLLILTDFFQIKRSSITFQNNFKPHLEEAEALGFKCSIVSKDKHDLIILAIPNDKKEALGLVSKSLKIIKEKGYIVFDGQKSIGIESIVNKLSFLNFTLISKAHGKLVLAPKPKTIPHSVEEWDNASQLSLNQNNFLTSPGMFSYKKIDSGSELLGNFLGKNIKGQVADLCSGWGYLSIIALEKNSKIKKVCLFEANYAALMASKQNLKDPRACFHWEDVINLPDQEKKFDFVICNPPFHSKAKYDIMQGRKVIKTGYKILKFTGSFFMVANKHLPYERNLRNYFSNVDKLTETPYFKVFRATKPIINP
;
A
#
# COMPACT_ATOMS: atom_id res chain seq x y z
N MET A 1 -10.28 -9.19 -10.63
CA MET A 1 -10.98 -10.20 -11.48
C MET A 1 -10.26 -11.55 -11.60
N SER A 2 -8.96 -11.65 -11.39
CA SER A 2 -8.23 -12.93 -11.53
C SER A 2 -8.41 -13.88 -10.35
N LEU A 3 -8.42 -13.41 -9.12
CA LEU A 3 -8.64 -14.22 -7.91
C LEU A 3 -10.02 -14.88 -7.94
N LYS A 4 -11.09 -14.13 -8.20
CA LYS A 4 -12.46 -14.64 -8.30
C LYS A 4 -12.59 -15.82 -9.27
N VAL A 5 -11.93 -15.75 -10.43
CA VAL A 5 -11.96 -16.82 -11.45
C VAL A 5 -11.33 -18.12 -10.90
N ARG A 6 -10.19 -18.00 -10.19
CA ARG A 6 -9.48 -19.16 -9.63
C ARG A 6 -10.20 -19.72 -8.40
N LEU A 7 -10.75 -18.85 -7.54
CA LEU A 7 -11.63 -19.28 -6.43
C LEU A 7 -12.87 -20.02 -6.95
N LYS A 8 -13.53 -19.48 -7.98
CA LYS A 8 -14.68 -20.15 -8.61
C LYS A 8 -14.33 -21.54 -9.13
N TYR A 9 -13.11 -21.71 -9.67
CA TYR A 9 -12.65 -23.01 -10.14
C TYR A 9 -12.48 -24.04 -9.01
N ILE A 10 -11.78 -23.71 -7.92
CA ILE A 10 -11.57 -24.62 -6.80
C ILE A 10 -12.89 -24.98 -6.10
N ILE A 11 -13.83 -24.04 -6.03
CA ILE A 11 -15.16 -24.24 -5.47
C ILE A 11 -15.98 -25.22 -6.34
N LYS A 12 -16.07 -24.95 -7.66
CA LYS A 12 -16.85 -25.80 -8.58
C LYS A 12 -16.34 -27.23 -8.68
N ASN A 13 -15.05 -27.46 -8.46
CA ASN A 13 -14.43 -28.78 -8.51
C ASN A 13 -14.33 -29.44 -7.12
N ASN A 14 -15.00 -28.91 -6.10
CA ASN A 14 -15.00 -29.41 -4.72
C ASN A 14 -13.58 -29.66 -4.16
N LEU A 15 -12.61 -28.80 -4.53
CA LEU A 15 -11.21 -28.96 -4.09
C LEU A 15 -10.96 -28.41 -2.67
N LEU A 16 -11.87 -27.56 -2.17
CA LEU A 16 -11.89 -27.11 -0.77
C LEU A 16 -12.56 -28.15 0.12
N PHE A 17 -13.16 -27.80 1.20
CA PHE A 17 -13.80 -28.70 2.17
C PHE A 17 -14.79 -29.68 1.50
N LYS A 18 -14.77 -30.96 1.93
CA LYS A 18 -15.64 -32.03 1.40
C LYS A 18 -17.12 -31.86 1.78
N SER A 19 -17.45 -31.04 2.77
CA SER A 19 -18.81 -30.70 3.18
C SER A 19 -18.97 -29.21 3.44
N LYS A 20 -20.22 -28.70 3.32
CA LYS A 20 -20.54 -27.33 3.73
C LYS A 20 -20.25 -27.19 5.23
N THR A 21 -19.21 -26.46 5.58
CA THR A 21 -18.85 -26.18 6.97
C THR A 21 -19.64 -24.96 7.46
N GLN A 22 -20.60 -25.18 8.37
CA GLN A 22 -21.22 -24.09 9.12
C GLN A 22 -20.15 -23.45 10.02
N ASN A 23 -20.13 -22.11 10.12
CA ASN A 23 -19.19 -21.33 10.93
C ASN A 23 -17.72 -21.29 10.44
N LEU A 24 -17.50 -21.39 9.14
CA LEU A 24 -16.17 -21.26 8.53
C LEU A 24 -15.58 -19.86 8.82
N LYS A 25 -14.42 -19.80 9.48
CA LYS A 25 -13.65 -18.57 9.69
C LYS A 25 -12.62 -18.41 8.57
N VAL A 26 -12.76 -17.35 7.78
CA VAL A 26 -11.87 -17.05 6.65
C VAL A 26 -11.01 -15.84 6.97
N LEU A 27 -9.73 -15.91 6.62
CA LEU A 27 -8.83 -14.77 6.60
C LEU A 27 -8.40 -14.49 5.16
N ALA A 28 -8.63 -13.28 4.67
CA ALA A 28 -8.15 -12.82 3.38
C ALA A 28 -7.06 -11.76 3.59
N ILE A 29 -5.86 -12.00 3.08
CA ILE A 29 -4.69 -11.16 3.29
C ILE A 29 -4.26 -10.53 1.97
N GLY A 30 -4.12 -9.20 1.92
CA GLY A 30 -3.55 -8.46 0.79
C GLY A 30 -4.38 -8.53 -0.49
N VAL A 31 -5.67 -8.86 -0.40
CA VAL A 31 -6.55 -8.90 -1.58
C VAL A 31 -6.87 -7.47 -2.03
N ASP A 32 -6.65 -7.17 -3.32
CA ASP A 32 -6.88 -5.82 -3.88
C ASP A 32 -8.36 -5.54 -4.18
N CYS A 33 -9.15 -6.59 -4.44
CA CYS A 33 -10.58 -6.47 -4.77
C CYS A 33 -11.41 -7.28 -3.77
N PRO A 34 -11.88 -6.66 -2.67
CA PRO A 34 -12.64 -7.36 -1.64
C PRO A 34 -13.88 -8.08 -2.16
N SER A 35 -14.54 -7.55 -3.18
CA SER A 35 -15.73 -8.16 -3.79
C SER A 35 -15.46 -9.52 -4.45
N ASP A 36 -14.21 -9.88 -4.77
CA ASP A 36 -13.86 -11.22 -5.25
C ASP A 36 -14.15 -12.31 -4.22
N LEU A 37 -14.20 -11.95 -2.93
CA LEU A 37 -14.45 -12.87 -1.81
C LEU A 37 -15.94 -13.18 -1.59
N LEU A 38 -16.87 -12.42 -2.16
CA LEU A 38 -18.31 -12.66 -2.02
C LEU A 38 -18.72 -14.05 -2.50
N ILE A 39 -17.98 -14.62 -3.46
CA ILE A 39 -18.22 -16.01 -3.90
C ILE A 39 -18.11 -17.04 -2.78
N LEU A 40 -17.33 -16.75 -1.74
CA LEU A 40 -17.19 -17.64 -0.58
C LEU A 40 -18.43 -17.58 0.31
N THR A 41 -19.00 -16.36 0.50
CA THR A 41 -20.22 -16.20 1.28
C THR A 41 -21.40 -16.90 0.62
N ASP A 42 -21.50 -16.78 -0.70
CA ASP A 42 -22.57 -17.39 -1.48
C ASP A 42 -22.45 -18.93 -1.49
N PHE A 43 -21.25 -19.45 -1.69
CA PHE A 43 -21.05 -20.91 -1.79
C PHE A 43 -21.14 -21.62 -0.44
N PHE A 44 -20.47 -21.11 0.60
CA PHE A 44 -20.44 -21.73 1.92
C PHE A 44 -21.63 -21.33 2.81
N GLN A 45 -22.48 -20.41 2.35
CA GLN A 45 -23.61 -19.87 3.10
C GLN A 45 -23.19 -19.29 4.47
N ILE A 46 -22.04 -18.60 4.50
CA ILE A 46 -21.48 -17.96 5.69
C ILE A 46 -21.79 -16.46 5.70
N LYS A 47 -21.85 -15.90 6.91
CA LYS A 47 -22.01 -14.44 7.08
C LYS A 47 -20.76 -13.72 6.55
N ARG A 48 -20.92 -12.52 5.99
CA ARG A 48 -19.80 -11.68 5.55
C ARG A 48 -18.82 -11.38 6.70
N SER A 49 -19.33 -11.19 7.92
CA SER A 49 -18.53 -11.00 9.14
C SER A 49 -17.68 -12.22 9.54
N SER A 50 -17.90 -13.40 8.94
CA SER A 50 -17.04 -14.58 9.09
C SER A 50 -15.74 -14.47 8.28
N ILE A 51 -15.65 -13.51 7.38
CA ILE A 51 -14.45 -13.19 6.62
C ILE A 51 -13.75 -12.04 7.31
N THR A 52 -12.54 -12.27 7.81
CA THR A 52 -11.62 -11.23 8.26
C THR A 52 -10.79 -10.78 7.06
N PHE A 53 -10.92 -9.52 6.67
CA PHE A 53 -10.15 -8.91 5.60
C PHE A 53 -8.96 -8.16 6.21
N GLN A 54 -7.75 -8.63 5.93
CA GLN A 54 -6.51 -8.05 6.43
C GLN A 54 -5.78 -7.34 5.30
N ASN A 55 -5.57 -6.04 5.47
CA ASN A 55 -4.81 -5.22 4.52
C ASN A 55 -4.16 -4.04 5.24
N ASN A 56 -3.01 -3.56 4.72
CA ASN A 56 -2.34 -2.35 5.21
C ASN A 56 -2.77 -1.09 4.44
N PHE A 57 -3.47 -1.23 3.33
CA PHE A 57 -3.87 -0.11 2.47
C PHE A 57 -5.30 0.30 2.78
N LYS A 58 -5.47 1.52 3.31
CA LYS A 58 -6.75 2.04 3.81
C LYS A 58 -7.91 1.92 2.83
N PRO A 59 -7.77 2.31 1.53
CA PRO A 59 -8.87 2.18 0.57
C PRO A 59 -9.43 0.76 0.42
N HIS A 60 -8.60 -0.26 0.48
CA HIS A 60 -9.06 -1.65 0.39
C HIS A 60 -9.83 -2.08 1.66
N LEU A 61 -9.43 -1.57 2.83
CA LEU A 61 -10.16 -1.83 4.07
C LEU A 61 -11.52 -1.15 4.09
N GLU A 62 -11.60 0.11 3.65
CA GLU A 62 -12.86 0.85 3.55
C GLU A 62 -13.85 0.17 2.58
N GLU A 63 -13.35 -0.32 1.43
CA GLU A 63 -14.17 -1.10 0.50
C GLU A 63 -14.65 -2.41 1.12
N ALA A 64 -13.78 -3.12 1.86
CA ALA A 64 -14.12 -4.38 2.51
C ALA A 64 -15.15 -4.17 3.65
N GLU A 65 -15.02 -3.10 4.41
CA GLU A 65 -15.94 -2.71 5.47
C GLU A 65 -17.32 -2.37 4.90
N ALA A 66 -17.38 -1.63 3.81
CA ALA A 66 -18.61 -1.32 3.08
C ALA A 66 -19.32 -2.58 2.56
N LEU A 67 -18.57 -3.66 2.27
CA LEU A 67 -19.12 -4.96 1.92
C LEU A 67 -19.55 -5.80 3.14
N GLY A 68 -19.33 -5.33 4.36
CA GLY A 68 -19.70 -5.99 5.62
C GLY A 68 -18.72 -7.08 6.08
N PHE A 69 -17.46 -7.04 5.62
CA PHE A 69 -16.38 -7.89 6.14
C PHE A 69 -15.84 -7.33 7.46
N LYS A 70 -15.28 -8.22 8.29
CA LYS A 70 -14.51 -7.80 9.47
C LYS A 70 -13.13 -7.32 9.01
N CYS A 71 -12.79 -6.06 9.25
CA CYS A 71 -11.51 -5.49 8.82
C CYS A 71 -10.45 -5.56 9.92
N SER A 72 -9.19 -5.77 9.53
CA SER A 72 -8.03 -5.81 10.45
C SER A 72 -6.74 -5.45 9.73
N ILE A 73 -5.81 -4.83 10.46
CA ILE A 73 -4.42 -4.65 10.01
C ILE A 73 -3.63 -5.94 10.19
N VAL A 74 -3.82 -6.63 11.30
CA VAL A 74 -3.16 -7.92 11.62
C VAL A 74 -4.14 -8.81 12.35
N SER A 75 -4.33 -10.03 11.88
CA SER A 75 -5.08 -11.06 12.59
C SER A 75 -4.13 -12.01 13.31
N LYS A 76 -4.42 -12.30 14.58
CA LYS A 76 -3.74 -13.32 15.40
C LYS A 76 -4.61 -14.55 15.61
N ASP A 77 -5.87 -14.49 15.20
CA ASP A 77 -6.82 -15.59 15.35
C ASP A 77 -6.46 -16.77 14.46
N LYS A 78 -6.93 -17.96 14.85
CA LYS A 78 -6.84 -19.16 14.02
C LYS A 78 -8.00 -19.22 13.03
N HIS A 79 -7.72 -19.57 11.78
CA HIS A 79 -8.69 -19.58 10.69
C HIS A 79 -8.79 -20.97 10.04
N ASP A 80 -9.96 -21.28 9.49
CA ASP A 80 -10.21 -22.54 8.76
C ASP A 80 -9.73 -22.43 7.30
N LEU A 81 -9.80 -21.23 6.74
CA LEU A 81 -9.32 -20.90 5.39
C LEU A 81 -8.53 -19.61 5.43
N ILE A 82 -7.32 -19.61 4.87
CA ILE A 82 -6.53 -18.41 4.63
C ILE A 82 -6.36 -18.22 3.13
N ILE A 83 -6.66 -17.04 2.64
CA ILE A 83 -6.44 -16.62 1.25
C ILE A 83 -5.44 -15.50 1.29
N LEU A 84 -4.25 -15.75 0.77
CA LEU A 84 -3.18 -14.76 0.64
C LEU A 84 -3.02 -14.39 -0.83
N ALA A 85 -3.32 -13.13 -1.15
CA ALA A 85 -2.89 -12.55 -2.41
C ALA A 85 -1.39 -12.22 -2.32
N ILE A 86 -0.59 -12.85 -3.16
CA ILE A 86 0.87 -12.71 -3.15
C ILE A 86 1.24 -11.31 -3.67
N PRO A 87 1.94 -10.48 -2.87
CA PRO A 87 2.40 -9.16 -3.30
C PRO A 87 3.61 -9.25 -4.26
N ASN A 88 3.97 -8.12 -4.87
CA ASN A 88 5.08 -8.03 -5.82
C ASN A 88 6.46 -8.26 -5.18
N ASP A 89 6.65 -7.81 -3.94
CA ASP A 89 7.93 -8.00 -3.25
C ASP A 89 8.05 -9.43 -2.72
N LYS A 90 9.11 -10.11 -3.11
CA LYS A 90 9.34 -11.53 -2.76
C LYS A 90 9.57 -11.75 -1.26
N LYS A 91 10.26 -10.83 -0.57
CA LYS A 91 10.51 -10.97 0.87
C LYS A 91 9.23 -10.74 1.66
N GLU A 92 8.44 -9.73 1.28
CA GLU A 92 7.11 -9.51 1.84
C GLU A 92 6.22 -10.75 1.63
N ALA A 93 6.16 -11.27 0.41
CA ALA A 93 5.37 -12.45 0.06
C ALA A 93 5.72 -13.65 0.94
N LEU A 94 7.00 -13.98 1.08
CA LEU A 94 7.47 -15.10 1.90
C LEU A 94 7.18 -14.88 3.39
N GLY A 95 7.33 -13.66 3.89
CA GLY A 95 6.94 -13.32 5.27
C GLY A 95 5.45 -13.50 5.53
N LEU A 96 4.58 -13.11 4.60
CA LEU A 96 3.14 -13.33 4.69
C LEU A 96 2.77 -14.81 4.60
N VAL A 97 3.48 -15.60 3.77
CA VAL A 97 3.35 -17.07 3.74
C VAL A 97 3.68 -17.66 5.12
N SER A 98 4.83 -17.28 5.73
CA SER A 98 5.22 -17.74 7.05
C SER A 98 4.14 -17.43 8.10
N LYS A 99 3.66 -16.20 8.14
CA LYS A 99 2.60 -15.76 9.07
C LYS A 99 1.30 -16.58 8.86
N SER A 100 0.91 -16.81 7.61
CA SER A 100 -0.27 -17.60 7.26
C SER A 100 -0.17 -19.05 7.80
N LEU A 101 0.99 -19.68 7.64
CA LEU A 101 1.25 -21.05 8.14
C LEU A 101 1.18 -21.16 9.67
N LYS A 102 1.50 -20.09 10.41
CA LYS A 102 1.43 -20.04 11.87
C LYS A 102 -0.01 -19.97 12.41
N ILE A 103 -0.92 -19.34 11.66
CA ILE A 103 -2.29 -19.05 12.13
C ILE A 103 -3.39 -19.86 11.45
N ILE A 104 -3.05 -20.79 10.58
CA ILE A 104 -4.01 -21.75 10.04
C ILE A 104 -4.34 -22.85 11.06
N LYS A 105 -5.60 -23.27 11.15
CA LYS A 105 -6.03 -24.40 11.99
C LYS A 105 -5.53 -25.75 11.45
N GLU A 106 -5.48 -26.79 12.31
CA GLU A 106 -4.96 -28.13 11.97
C GLU A 106 -5.64 -28.78 10.75
N LYS A 107 -6.91 -28.60 10.55
CA LYS A 107 -7.66 -29.12 9.39
C LYS A 107 -7.99 -28.04 8.36
N GLY A 108 -7.29 -26.88 8.46
CA GLY A 108 -7.53 -25.74 7.59
C GLY A 108 -6.83 -25.84 6.25
N TYR A 109 -7.24 -24.98 5.33
CA TYR A 109 -6.67 -24.84 4.00
C TYR A 109 -6.07 -23.46 3.80
N ILE A 110 -4.97 -23.39 3.04
CA ILE A 110 -4.34 -22.15 2.64
C ILE A 110 -4.40 -22.04 1.11
N VAL A 111 -4.78 -20.86 0.65
CA VAL A 111 -4.76 -20.46 -0.76
C VAL A 111 -3.72 -19.38 -0.92
N PHE A 112 -2.73 -19.59 -1.78
CA PHE A 112 -1.81 -18.55 -2.25
C PHE A 112 -2.17 -18.23 -3.69
N ASP A 113 -2.51 -16.96 -3.96
CA ASP A 113 -2.95 -16.51 -5.27
C ASP A 113 -2.06 -15.38 -5.80
N GLY A 114 -1.65 -15.46 -7.06
CA GLY A 114 -0.85 -14.42 -7.67
C GLY A 114 -0.84 -14.45 -9.19
N GLN A 115 -0.56 -13.30 -9.78
CA GLN A 115 -0.37 -13.15 -11.22
C GLN A 115 1.01 -13.66 -11.65
N LYS A 116 1.12 -14.16 -12.90
CA LYS A 116 2.43 -14.52 -13.47
C LYS A 116 3.37 -13.32 -13.55
N SER A 117 2.84 -12.13 -13.84
CA SER A 117 3.58 -10.87 -13.94
C SER A 117 4.27 -10.42 -12.65
N ILE A 118 3.81 -10.90 -11.49
CA ILE A 118 4.43 -10.61 -10.18
C ILE A 118 5.41 -11.69 -9.72
N GLY A 119 5.73 -12.67 -10.56
CA GLY A 119 6.69 -13.72 -10.23
C GLY A 119 6.18 -14.79 -9.29
N ILE A 120 4.86 -15.08 -9.29
CA ILE A 120 4.23 -16.13 -8.47
C ILE A 120 4.96 -17.48 -8.59
N GLU A 121 5.57 -17.77 -9.74
CA GLU A 121 6.31 -19.03 -9.96
C GLU A 121 7.48 -19.20 -9.00
N SER A 122 8.20 -18.10 -8.71
CA SER A 122 9.31 -18.13 -7.75
C SER A 122 8.85 -18.39 -6.30
N ILE A 123 7.61 -18.03 -5.98
CA ILE A 123 6.99 -18.36 -4.68
C ILE A 123 6.55 -19.82 -4.67
N VAL A 124 5.86 -20.29 -5.73
CA VAL A 124 5.42 -21.70 -5.85
C VAL A 124 6.59 -22.67 -5.67
N ASN A 125 7.74 -22.38 -6.27
CA ASN A 125 8.95 -23.21 -6.11
C ASN A 125 9.45 -23.27 -4.65
N LYS A 126 9.24 -22.23 -3.85
CA LYS A 126 9.57 -22.22 -2.42
C LYS A 126 8.57 -22.99 -1.56
N LEU A 127 7.37 -23.28 -2.07
CA LEU A 127 6.33 -24.01 -1.39
C LEU A 127 6.38 -25.53 -1.63
N SER A 128 7.47 -26.07 -2.20
CA SER A 128 7.64 -27.48 -2.55
C SER A 128 7.48 -28.47 -1.35
N PHE A 129 7.63 -27.96 -0.12
CA PHE A 129 7.37 -28.74 1.10
C PHE A 129 5.89 -28.93 1.41
N LEU A 130 4.99 -28.20 0.74
CA LEU A 130 3.54 -28.35 0.87
C LEU A 130 3.03 -29.45 -0.09
N ASN A 131 2.09 -30.25 0.38
CA ASN A 131 1.27 -31.08 -0.51
C ASN A 131 0.16 -30.20 -1.08
N PHE A 132 0.31 -29.69 -2.30
CA PHE A 132 -0.62 -28.72 -2.85
C PHE A 132 -1.18 -29.09 -4.22
N THR A 133 -2.35 -28.54 -4.53
CA THR A 133 -2.93 -28.52 -5.86
C THR A 133 -2.62 -27.16 -6.51
N LEU A 134 -2.09 -27.18 -7.75
CA LEU A 134 -1.78 -25.97 -8.51
C LEU A 134 -2.82 -25.73 -9.60
N ILE A 135 -3.42 -24.55 -9.60
CA ILE A 135 -4.38 -24.10 -10.62
C ILE A 135 -3.75 -22.94 -11.41
N SER A 136 -3.65 -23.10 -12.73
CA SER A 136 -3.16 -22.06 -13.65
C SER A 136 -4.31 -21.56 -14.51
N LYS A 137 -4.84 -20.36 -14.23
CA LYS A 137 -5.94 -19.73 -14.98
C LYS A 137 -5.84 -18.20 -14.91
N ALA A 138 -6.44 -17.53 -15.88
CA ALA A 138 -6.55 -16.06 -15.91
C ALA A 138 -5.20 -15.35 -15.67
N HIS A 139 -4.15 -15.76 -16.40
CA HIS A 139 -2.78 -15.22 -16.32
C HIS A 139 -2.15 -15.25 -14.92
N GLY A 140 -2.59 -16.18 -14.06
CA GLY A 140 -2.07 -16.34 -12.71
C GLY A 140 -2.04 -17.79 -12.27
N LYS A 141 -1.54 -18.00 -11.04
CA LYS A 141 -1.52 -19.30 -10.36
C LYS A 141 -2.17 -19.17 -8.99
N LEU A 142 -2.88 -20.23 -8.60
CA LEU A 142 -3.42 -20.43 -7.28
C LEU A 142 -2.87 -21.76 -6.76
N VAL A 143 -2.24 -21.72 -5.59
CA VAL A 143 -1.83 -22.88 -4.82
C VAL A 143 -2.87 -23.13 -3.74
N LEU A 144 -3.41 -24.32 -3.69
CA LEU A 144 -4.31 -24.79 -2.62
C LEU A 144 -3.62 -25.90 -1.83
N ALA A 145 -3.39 -25.70 -0.56
CA ALA A 145 -2.76 -26.70 0.32
C ALA A 145 -3.51 -26.83 1.64
N PRO A 146 -3.60 -28.05 2.21
CA PRO A 146 -3.94 -28.23 3.61
C PRO A 146 -2.79 -27.73 4.49
N LYS A 147 -3.04 -27.47 5.77
CA LYS A 147 -1.98 -27.19 6.74
C LYS A 147 -0.93 -28.30 6.71
N PRO A 148 0.36 -27.98 6.56
CA PRO A 148 1.42 -28.99 6.58
C PRO A 148 1.61 -29.53 8.01
N LYS A 149 2.01 -30.80 8.13
CA LYS A 149 2.35 -31.42 9.41
C LYS A 149 3.62 -30.84 10.02
N THR A 150 4.59 -30.52 9.17
CA THR A 150 5.88 -29.93 9.55
C THR A 150 6.14 -28.68 8.73
N ILE A 151 6.69 -27.65 9.37
CA ILE A 151 7.10 -26.40 8.73
C ILE A 151 8.62 -26.35 8.76
N PRO A 152 9.31 -26.24 7.60
CA PRO A 152 10.76 -26.11 7.54
C PRO A 152 11.28 -24.89 8.31
N HIS A 153 12.45 -24.96 8.89
CA HIS A 153 13.08 -23.84 9.61
C HIS A 153 13.29 -22.61 8.71
N SER A 154 13.53 -22.81 7.41
CA SER A 154 13.63 -21.71 6.43
C SER A 154 12.40 -20.81 6.37
N VAL A 155 11.23 -21.28 6.78
CA VAL A 155 9.99 -20.48 6.84
C VAL A 155 10.07 -19.43 7.96
N GLU A 156 10.77 -19.72 9.05
CA GLU A 156 11.02 -18.75 10.12
C GLU A 156 11.97 -17.64 9.65
N GLU A 157 12.98 -17.99 8.87
CA GLU A 157 13.88 -17.01 8.24
C GLU A 157 13.11 -16.05 7.32
N TRP A 158 12.05 -16.51 6.63
CA TRP A 158 11.21 -15.65 5.80
C TRP A 158 10.45 -14.62 6.63
N ASP A 159 9.96 -15.00 7.80
CA ASP A 159 9.30 -14.06 8.71
C ASP A 159 10.28 -12.97 9.15
N ASN A 160 11.46 -13.38 9.63
CA ASN A 160 12.52 -12.47 10.06
C ASN A 160 12.96 -11.50 8.95
N ALA A 161 13.16 -12.01 7.72
CA ALA A 161 13.57 -11.21 6.56
C ALA A 161 12.49 -10.21 6.07
N SER A 162 11.25 -10.35 6.53
CA SER A 162 10.12 -9.47 6.20
C SER A 162 9.88 -8.38 7.25
N GLN A 163 10.60 -8.41 8.37
CA GLN A 163 10.42 -7.46 9.46
C GLN A 163 11.00 -6.08 9.14
N LEU A 164 10.61 -5.10 9.95
CA LEU A 164 11.16 -3.75 9.91
C LEU A 164 12.67 -3.79 10.22
N SER A 165 13.47 -3.19 9.36
CA SER A 165 14.95 -3.15 9.49
C SER A 165 15.51 -1.87 8.88
N LEU A 166 16.74 -1.52 9.24
CA LEU A 166 17.43 -0.39 8.64
C LEU A 166 17.76 -0.66 7.17
N ASN A 167 17.43 0.30 6.32
CA ASN A 167 17.81 0.28 4.92
C ASN A 167 19.24 0.81 4.70
N GLN A 168 19.70 0.91 3.45
CA GLN A 168 21.04 1.39 3.10
C GLN A 168 21.33 2.83 3.57
N ASN A 169 20.32 3.60 3.90
CA ASN A 169 20.42 4.99 4.34
C ASN A 169 20.04 5.16 5.83
N ASN A 170 20.05 4.08 6.61
CA ASN A 170 19.75 4.06 8.04
C ASN A 170 18.30 4.48 8.41
N PHE A 171 17.33 4.28 7.52
CA PHE A 171 15.91 4.44 7.82
C PHE A 171 15.25 3.09 8.06
N LEU A 172 14.36 3.03 9.04
CA LEU A 172 13.54 1.85 9.31
C LEU A 172 12.49 1.68 8.21
N THR A 173 12.56 0.55 7.52
CA THR A 173 11.65 0.18 6.44
C THR A 173 11.43 -1.34 6.44
N SER A 174 10.40 -1.83 5.75
CA SER A 174 10.22 -3.26 5.54
C SER A 174 9.97 -3.58 4.06
N PRO A 175 10.23 -4.81 3.62
CA PRO A 175 9.85 -5.28 2.29
C PRO A 175 8.39 -4.98 1.98
N GLY A 176 8.11 -4.59 0.74
CA GLY A 176 6.79 -4.15 0.27
C GLY A 176 6.52 -2.64 0.39
N MET A 177 7.25 -1.91 1.23
CA MET A 177 7.15 -0.45 1.24
C MET A 177 7.81 0.16 0.01
N PHE A 178 7.28 1.29 -0.45
CA PHE A 178 7.89 2.04 -1.54
C PHE A 178 9.36 2.37 -1.22
N SER A 179 10.23 2.02 -2.15
CA SER A 179 11.69 2.29 -2.06
C SER A 179 12.35 1.86 -0.74
N TYR A 180 11.94 0.69 -0.19
CA TYR A 180 12.37 0.25 1.14
C TYR A 180 13.86 -0.04 1.26
N LYS A 181 14.57 -0.33 0.16
CA LYS A 181 16.02 -0.65 0.18
C LYS A 181 16.91 0.57 0.32
N LYS A 182 16.49 1.70 -0.26
CA LYS A 182 17.24 2.96 -0.29
C LYS A 182 16.30 4.13 -0.53
N ILE A 183 16.80 5.35 -0.35
CA ILE A 183 16.06 6.57 -0.69
C ILE A 183 15.69 6.55 -2.18
N ASP A 184 14.44 6.90 -2.49
CA ASP A 184 13.98 7.09 -3.84
C ASP A 184 14.64 8.32 -4.48
N SER A 185 15.16 8.16 -5.69
CA SER A 185 15.89 9.24 -6.37
C SER A 185 15.01 10.45 -6.73
N GLY A 186 13.70 10.24 -6.95
CA GLY A 186 12.75 11.35 -7.12
C GLY A 186 12.53 12.12 -5.82
N SER A 187 12.35 11.39 -4.72
CA SER A 187 12.24 12.01 -3.38
C SER A 187 13.51 12.75 -2.97
N GLU A 188 14.68 12.17 -3.25
CA GLU A 188 15.96 12.80 -2.98
C GLU A 188 16.10 14.10 -3.80
N LEU A 189 15.76 14.06 -5.10
CA LEU A 189 15.76 15.24 -5.97
C LEU A 189 14.83 16.33 -5.45
N LEU A 190 13.59 15.99 -5.04
CA LEU A 190 12.66 16.95 -4.44
C LEU A 190 13.20 17.52 -3.14
N GLY A 191 13.80 16.68 -2.27
CA GLY A 191 14.39 17.05 -1.00
C GLY A 191 15.44 18.17 -1.10
N ASN A 192 16.16 18.28 -2.25
CA ASN A 192 17.12 19.35 -2.50
C ASN A 192 16.47 20.71 -2.63
N PHE A 193 15.19 20.79 -3.01
CA PHE A 193 14.42 22.03 -3.13
C PHE A 193 13.62 22.38 -1.87
N LEU A 194 13.60 21.52 -0.85
CA LEU A 194 12.98 21.79 0.44
C LEU A 194 13.91 22.57 1.37
N GLY A 195 14.51 23.67 0.85
CA GLY A 195 15.47 24.50 1.58
C GLY A 195 14.81 25.51 2.52
N LYS A 196 15.63 26.47 3.03
CA LYS A 196 15.36 27.40 4.16
C LYS A 196 14.10 28.27 4.06
N ASN A 197 13.31 28.21 3.01
CA ASN A 197 12.12 29.04 2.81
C ASN A 197 10.80 28.38 3.24
N ILE A 198 10.82 27.09 3.61
CA ILE A 198 9.62 26.40 4.06
C ILE A 198 9.36 26.75 5.54
N LYS A 199 8.14 27.15 5.86
CA LYS A 199 7.74 27.61 7.20
C LYS A 199 6.26 27.30 7.49
N GLY A 200 5.85 27.45 8.74
CA GLY A 200 4.44 27.31 9.13
C GLY A 200 3.97 25.85 9.09
N GLN A 201 2.81 25.60 8.52
CA GLN A 201 2.21 24.27 8.44
C GLN A 201 2.50 23.62 7.06
N VAL A 202 3.02 22.39 7.09
CA VAL A 202 3.38 21.61 5.91
C VAL A 202 2.53 20.34 5.87
N ALA A 203 2.00 19.99 4.69
CA ALA A 203 1.42 18.67 4.42
C ALA A 203 2.37 17.87 3.53
N ASP A 204 2.68 16.64 3.93
CA ASP A 204 3.40 15.64 3.14
C ASP A 204 2.38 14.60 2.65
N LEU A 205 2.03 14.68 1.36
CA LEU A 205 1.03 13.80 0.74
C LEU A 205 1.70 12.57 0.15
N CYS A 206 1.17 11.39 0.47
CA CYS A 206 1.77 10.09 0.13
C CYS A 206 3.17 9.95 0.76
N SER A 207 3.26 10.22 2.05
CA SER A 207 4.53 10.42 2.77
C SER A 207 5.42 9.18 2.87
N GLY A 208 4.89 7.98 2.60
CA GLY A 208 5.61 6.73 2.75
C GLY A 208 6.18 6.57 4.16
N TRP A 209 7.44 6.19 4.26
CA TRP A 209 8.16 6.05 5.53
C TRP A 209 8.80 7.36 6.03
N GLY A 210 8.39 8.53 5.45
CA GLY A 210 8.60 9.86 6.05
C GLY A 210 9.82 10.64 5.56
N TYR A 211 10.52 10.22 4.51
CA TYR A 211 11.76 10.85 4.05
C TYR A 211 11.64 12.36 3.80
N LEU A 212 10.65 12.79 3.00
CA LEU A 212 10.49 14.22 2.66
C LEU A 212 10.20 15.08 3.88
N SER A 213 9.38 14.58 4.81
CA SER A 213 9.08 15.25 6.07
C SER A 213 10.33 15.42 6.95
N ILE A 214 11.19 14.39 7.03
CA ILE A 214 12.46 14.43 7.76
C ILE A 214 13.35 15.53 7.18
N ILE A 215 13.59 15.51 5.87
CA ILE A 215 14.44 16.52 5.19
C ILE A 215 13.87 17.92 5.33
N ALA A 216 12.54 18.07 5.26
CA ALA A 216 11.90 19.38 5.44
C ALA A 216 12.15 19.93 6.86
N LEU A 217 12.01 19.11 7.88
CA LEU A 217 12.21 19.50 9.29
C LEU A 217 13.67 19.79 9.63
N GLU A 218 14.61 18.99 9.11
CA GLU A 218 16.05 19.19 9.32
C GLU A 218 16.54 20.51 8.71
N LYS A 219 16.04 20.86 7.53
CA LYS A 219 16.46 22.07 6.80
C LYS A 219 15.76 23.35 7.27
N ASN A 220 14.65 23.26 8.02
CA ASN A 220 13.78 24.40 8.30
C ASN A 220 13.30 24.47 9.76
N SER A 221 13.96 25.29 10.57
CA SER A 221 13.54 25.56 11.95
C SER A 221 12.21 26.34 12.07
N LYS A 222 11.79 27.04 11.00
CA LYS A 222 10.56 27.84 10.94
C LYS A 222 9.29 27.01 10.64
N ILE A 223 9.42 25.73 10.40
CA ILE A 223 8.27 24.83 10.31
C ILE A 223 7.66 24.68 11.70
N LYS A 224 6.37 24.96 11.80
CA LYS A 224 5.60 24.81 13.07
C LYS A 224 4.98 23.42 13.19
N LYS A 225 4.59 22.82 12.07
CA LYS A 225 3.92 21.53 12.02
C LYS A 225 4.12 20.87 10.65
N VAL A 226 4.40 19.56 10.63
CA VAL A 226 4.36 18.72 9.42
C VAL A 226 3.35 17.61 9.62
N CYS A 227 2.34 17.56 8.75
CA CYS A 227 1.33 16.50 8.74
C CYS A 227 1.63 15.52 7.61
N LEU A 228 1.96 14.28 7.98
CA LEU A 228 2.21 13.17 7.07
C LEU A 228 0.88 12.46 6.79
N PHE A 229 0.51 12.33 5.51
CA PHE A 229 -0.68 11.59 5.07
C PHE A 229 -0.23 10.38 4.27
N GLU A 230 -0.57 9.18 4.75
CA GLU A 230 -0.17 7.92 4.14
C GLU A 230 -1.30 6.89 4.22
N ALA A 231 -1.63 6.27 3.09
CA ALA A 231 -2.67 5.26 3.00
C ALA A 231 -2.19 3.87 3.44
N ASN A 232 -0.88 3.59 3.34
CA ASN A 232 -0.27 2.34 3.79
C ASN A 232 0.09 2.42 5.28
N TYR A 233 -0.62 1.66 6.11
CA TYR A 233 -0.42 1.65 7.56
C TYR A 233 1.01 1.26 7.99
N ALA A 234 1.60 0.27 7.33
CA ALA A 234 2.96 -0.18 7.66
C ALA A 234 3.99 0.93 7.38
N ALA A 235 3.86 1.65 6.26
CA ALA A 235 4.72 2.78 5.93
C ALA A 235 4.54 3.93 6.93
N LEU A 236 3.29 4.24 7.31
CA LEU A 236 3.01 5.25 8.33
C LEU A 236 3.60 4.87 9.70
N MET A 237 3.57 3.60 10.08
CA MET A 237 4.20 3.15 11.34
C MET A 237 5.74 3.24 11.27
N ALA A 238 6.33 2.95 10.13
CA ALA A 238 7.76 3.17 9.90
C ALA A 238 8.11 4.67 10.00
N SER A 239 7.30 5.55 9.39
CA SER A 239 7.53 7.00 9.48
C SER A 239 7.49 7.52 10.92
N LYS A 240 6.59 6.99 11.77
CA LYS A 240 6.56 7.32 13.21
C LYS A 240 7.82 6.87 13.97
N GLN A 241 8.49 5.84 13.49
CA GLN A 241 9.75 5.39 14.09
C GLN A 241 10.96 6.17 13.56
N ASN A 242 10.93 6.55 12.29
CA ASN A 242 12.00 7.33 11.66
C ASN A 242 11.98 8.80 12.09
N LEU A 243 10.81 9.37 12.37
CA LEU A 243 10.64 10.80 12.65
C LEU A 243 10.10 11.01 14.08
N LYS A 244 10.99 11.43 14.99
CA LYS A 244 10.69 11.69 16.42
C LYS A 244 10.54 13.17 16.75
N ASP A 245 10.39 14.02 15.75
CA ASP A 245 10.21 15.46 15.94
C ASP A 245 8.79 15.77 16.45
N PRO A 246 8.63 16.56 17.55
CA PRO A 246 7.31 16.88 18.12
C PRO A 246 6.42 17.72 17.19
N ARG A 247 6.99 18.33 16.15
CA ARG A 247 6.24 19.06 15.13
C ARG A 247 5.53 18.12 14.12
N ALA A 248 5.87 16.83 14.10
CA ALA A 248 5.29 15.85 13.17
C ALA A 248 3.94 15.34 13.66
N CYS A 249 2.96 15.25 12.76
CA CYS A 249 1.70 14.57 12.99
C CYS A 249 1.43 13.58 11.86
N PHE A 250 0.80 12.45 12.19
CA PHE A 250 0.69 11.30 11.32
C PHE A 250 -0.77 10.93 11.11
N HIS A 251 -1.20 10.90 9.84
CA HIS A 251 -2.57 10.61 9.43
C HIS A 251 -2.59 9.37 8.54
N TRP A 252 -3.25 8.31 9.02
CA TRP A 252 -3.53 7.17 8.17
C TRP A 252 -4.74 7.47 7.30
N GLU A 253 -4.49 8.05 6.12
CA GLU A 253 -5.53 8.56 5.24
C GLU A 253 -5.19 8.31 3.77
N ASP A 254 -6.22 8.01 2.98
CA ASP A 254 -6.13 8.11 1.53
C ASP A 254 -6.29 9.58 1.11
N VAL A 255 -5.22 10.17 0.64
CA VAL A 255 -5.22 11.58 0.21
C VAL A 255 -6.21 11.88 -0.92
N ILE A 256 -6.63 10.86 -1.68
CA ILE A 256 -7.57 11.02 -2.79
C ILE A 256 -8.99 11.24 -2.28
N ASN A 257 -9.32 10.67 -1.15
CA ASN A 257 -10.63 10.68 -0.53
C ASN A 257 -10.68 11.57 0.73
N LEU A 258 -9.67 12.42 0.93
CA LEU A 258 -9.73 13.37 2.03
C LEU A 258 -10.99 14.23 1.92
N PRO A 259 -11.79 14.36 2.99
CA PRO A 259 -12.92 15.25 3.01
C PRO A 259 -12.47 16.68 2.73
N ASP A 260 -13.37 17.51 2.20
CA ASP A 260 -13.10 18.92 1.98
C ASP A 260 -12.70 19.57 3.32
N GLN A 261 -11.46 19.97 3.40
CA GLN A 261 -10.86 20.60 4.58
C GLN A 261 -10.64 22.08 4.30
N GLU A 262 -10.64 22.90 5.35
CA GLU A 262 -10.20 24.28 5.24
C GLU A 262 -8.77 24.36 4.73
N LYS A 263 -8.50 25.39 3.91
CA LYS A 263 -7.15 25.70 3.41
C LYS A 263 -6.24 26.11 4.57
N LYS A 264 -5.47 25.17 5.11
CA LYS A 264 -4.67 25.39 6.32
C LYS A 264 -3.17 25.26 6.16
N PHE A 265 -2.69 24.67 5.06
CA PHE A 265 -1.26 24.45 4.88
C PHE A 265 -0.59 25.58 4.13
N ASP A 266 0.57 26.01 4.63
CA ASP A 266 1.43 26.99 3.97
C ASP A 266 2.23 26.32 2.84
N PHE A 267 2.56 25.04 3.00
CA PHE A 267 3.26 24.22 2.01
C PHE A 267 2.64 22.85 1.89
N VAL A 268 2.61 22.34 0.67
CA VAL A 268 2.32 20.93 0.36
C VAL A 268 3.52 20.35 -0.37
N ILE A 269 4.02 19.22 0.08
CA ILE A 269 5.07 18.44 -0.57
C ILE A 269 4.51 17.09 -0.98
N CYS A 270 4.93 16.56 -2.13
CA CYS A 270 4.38 15.32 -2.64
C CYS A 270 5.34 14.59 -3.60
N ASN A 271 5.50 13.30 -3.38
CA ASN A 271 5.97 12.34 -4.37
C ASN A 271 4.84 11.31 -4.58
N PRO A 272 3.90 11.55 -5.50
CA PRO A 272 2.74 10.68 -5.66
C PRO A 272 3.13 9.30 -6.19
N PRO A 273 2.33 8.24 -5.91
CA PRO A 273 2.65 6.88 -6.36
C PRO A 273 2.59 6.75 -7.88
N PHE A 274 3.58 6.03 -8.47
CA PHE A 274 3.75 5.90 -9.93
C PHE A 274 3.73 4.45 -10.45
N HIS A 275 3.25 3.44 -9.68
CA HIS A 275 3.76 2.07 -9.84
C HIS A 275 2.80 0.98 -10.30
N SER A 276 1.69 1.24 -11.01
CA SER A 276 0.92 0.07 -11.39
C SER A 276 0.44 -0.05 -12.84
N LYS A 277 -0.01 0.98 -13.47
CA LYS A 277 -0.43 0.95 -14.89
C LYS A 277 -0.51 2.39 -15.38
N ALA A 278 0.25 2.76 -16.39
CA ALA A 278 0.45 4.14 -16.83
C ALA A 278 -0.79 5.06 -16.84
N LYS A 279 -1.96 4.58 -17.27
CA LYS A 279 -3.22 5.36 -17.23
C LYS A 279 -3.77 5.56 -15.83
N TYR A 280 -3.66 4.56 -14.95
CA TYR A 280 -4.13 4.63 -13.58
C TYR A 280 -3.27 5.59 -12.76
N ASP A 281 -1.96 5.53 -12.93
CA ASP A 281 -1.00 6.42 -12.25
C ASP A 281 -1.22 7.89 -12.59
N ILE A 282 -1.51 8.21 -13.86
CA ILE A 282 -1.84 9.58 -14.26
C ILE A 282 -3.10 10.08 -13.54
N MET A 283 -4.14 9.26 -13.44
CA MET A 283 -5.38 9.64 -12.76
C MET A 283 -5.18 9.84 -11.26
N GLN A 284 -4.38 8.98 -10.61
CA GLN A 284 -4.08 9.08 -9.18
C GLN A 284 -3.31 10.38 -8.89
N GLY A 285 -2.24 10.66 -9.64
CA GLY A 285 -1.47 11.89 -9.46
C GLY A 285 -2.31 13.15 -9.69
N ARG A 286 -3.26 13.14 -10.64
CA ARG A 286 -4.21 14.25 -10.84
C ARG A 286 -5.08 14.49 -9.61
N LYS A 287 -5.57 13.43 -8.98
CA LYS A 287 -6.38 13.52 -7.76
C LYS A 287 -5.56 14.05 -6.60
N VAL A 288 -4.31 13.59 -6.44
CA VAL A 288 -3.38 14.10 -5.43
C VAL A 288 -3.11 15.60 -5.63
N ILE A 289 -2.88 16.07 -6.87
CA ILE A 289 -2.72 17.51 -7.19
C ILE A 289 -3.98 18.27 -6.77
N LYS A 290 -5.18 17.77 -7.10
CA LYS A 290 -6.45 18.39 -6.70
C LYS A 290 -6.57 18.48 -5.18
N THR A 291 -6.23 17.44 -4.45
CA THR A 291 -6.23 17.45 -2.97
C THR A 291 -5.25 18.47 -2.43
N GLY A 292 -4.01 18.47 -2.94
CA GLY A 292 -3.00 19.45 -2.53
C GLY A 292 -3.46 20.89 -2.73
N TYR A 293 -4.11 21.20 -3.87
CA TYR A 293 -4.74 22.50 -4.12
C TYR A 293 -5.84 22.83 -3.08
N LYS A 294 -6.72 21.86 -2.76
CA LYS A 294 -7.83 22.08 -1.83
C LYS A 294 -7.38 22.45 -0.41
N ILE A 295 -6.30 21.83 0.08
CA ILE A 295 -5.81 22.02 1.44
C ILE A 295 -4.78 23.16 1.57
N LEU A 296 -4.23 23.66 0.45
CA LEU A 296 -3.21 24.72 0.42
C LEU A 296 -3.84 26.09 0.57
N LYS A 297 -3.24 26.97 1.40
CA LYS A 297 -3.60 28.38 1.50
C LYS A 297 -3.37 29.11 0.16
N PHE A 298 -4.09 30.20 -0.07
CA PHE A 298 -3.92 31.00 -1.31
C PHE A 298 -2.50 31.59 -1.46
N THR A 299 -1.80 31.83 -0.35
CA THR A 299 -0.41 32.29 -0.31
C THR A 299 0.60 31.14 -0.29
N GLY A 300 0.12 29.89 -0.30
CA GLY A 300 0.93 28.70 -0.14
C GLY A 300 1.69 28.27 -1.40
N SER A 301 2.56 27.29 -1.24
CA SER A 301 3.33 26.67 -2.33
C SER A 301 3.21 25.16 -2.32
N PHE A 302 2.99 24.59 -3.49
CA PHE A 302 2.92 23.14 -3.72
C PHE A 302 4.20 22.66 -4.41
N PHE A 303 4.91 21.72 -3.79
CA PHE A 303 6.11 21.11 -4.35
C PHE A 303 5.85 19.66 -4.71
N MET A 304 6.21 19.26 -5.92
CA MET A 304 5.95 17.92 -6.42
C MET A 304 7.10 17.41 -7.27
N VAL A 305 7.48 16.15 -7.07
CA VAL A 305 8.29 15.41 -8.04
C VAL A 305 7.41 14.46 -8.84
N ALA A 306 7.74 14.28 -10.09
CA ALA A 306 7.03 13.34 -10.98
C ALA A 306 7.99 12.72 -11.99
N ASN A 307 7.67 11.53 -12.48
CA ASN A 307 8.36 10.95 -13.62
C ASN A 307 8.27 11.87 -14.83
N LYS A 308 9.38 11.99 -15.59
CA LYS A 308 9.52 12.91 -16.73
C LYS A 308 8.37 12.81 -17.74
N HIS A 309 7.89 11.59 -18.01
CA HIS A 309 6.87 11.33 -19.03
C HIS A 309 5.44 11.63 -18.56
N LEU A 310 5.23 11.92 -17.27
CA LEU A 310 3.90 12.18 -16.74
C LEU A 310 3.47 13.63 -16.99
N PRO A 311 2.26 13.88 -17.55
CA PRO A 311 1.84 15.21 -18.00
C PRO A 311 1.23 16.04 -16.85
N TYR A 312 1.88 16.08 -15.67
CA TYR A 312 1.31 16.77 -14.50
C TYR A 312 1.45 18.28 -14.55
N GLU A 313 2.36 18.82 -15.37
CA GLU A 313 2.50 20.26 -15.55
C GLU A 313 1.18 20.91 -16.00
N ARG A 314 0.51 20.31 -17.01
CA ARG A 314 -0.81 20.80 -17.47
C ARG A 314 -1.85 20.72 -16.34
N ASN A 315 -1.81 19.66 -15.52
CA ASN A 315 -2.75 19.52 -14.40
C ASN A 315 -2.51 20.53 -13.28
N LEU A 316 -1.25 20.87 -12.98
CA LEU A 316 -0.91 21.91 -12.03
C LEU A 316 -1.43 23.27 -12.52
N ARG A 317 -1.30 23.58 -13.82
CA ARG A 317 -1.80 24.82 -14.42
C ARG A 317 -3.33 24.96 -14.39
N ASN A 318 -4.08 23.89 -14.20
CA ASN A 318 -5.52 23.97 -13.97
C ASN A 318 -5.87 24.55 -12.58
N TYR A 319 -4.96 24.46 -11.62
CA TYR A 319 -5.20 24.84 -10.23
C TYR A 319 -4.32 25.98 -9.73
N PHE A 320 -3.22 26.29 -10.44
CA PHE A 320 -2.23 27.28 -10.03
C PHE A 320 -1.90 28.22 -11.18
N SER A 321 -1.91 29.54 -10.92
CA SER A 321 -1.56 30.54 -11.92
C SER A 321 -0.06 30.54 -12.24
N ASN A 322 0.78 30.09 -11.29
CA ASN A 322 2.22 30.04 -11.47
C ASN A 322 2.73 28.61 -11.24
N VAL A 323 3.36 28.04 -12.26
CA VAL A 323 3.93 26.67 -12.22
C VAL A 323 5.35 26.74 -12.79
N ASP A 324 6.31 26.63 -11.88
CA ASP A 324 7.74 26.64 -12.19
C ASP A 324 8.25 25.18 -12.24
N LYS A 325 8.94 24.82 -13.32
CA LYS A 325 9.75 23.61 -13.36
C LYS A 325 11.13 23.93 -12.79
N LEU A 326 11.39 23.50 -11.55
CA LEU A 326 12.61 23.80 -10.82
C LEU A 326 13.82 23.06 -11.38
N THR A 327 13.61 21.83 -11.81
CA THR A 327 14.65 21.01 -12.46
C THR A 327 14.01 19.87 -13.28
N GLU A 328 14.79 19.35 -14.19
CA GLU A 328 14.47 18.16 -14.99
C GLU A 328 15.71 17.29 -15.11
N THR A 329 15.56 15.98 -14.90
CA THR A 329 16.55 14.94 -15.13
C THR A 329 16.09 14.02 -16.24
N PRO A 330 16.87 13.04 -16.68
CA PRO A 330 16.38 12.02 -17.62
C PRO A 330 15.13 11.26 -17.14
N TYR A 331 14.91 11.19 -15.82
CA TYR A 331 13.84 10.39 -15.21
C TYR A 331 12.75 11.20 -14.52
N PHE A 332 13.08 12.38 -13.96
CA PHE A 332 12.19 13.13 -13.09
C PHE A 332 12.11 14.61 -13.45
N LYS A 333 10.99 15.23 -13.09
CA LYS A 333 10.77 16.67 -13.05
C LYS A 333 10.35 17.09 -11.65
N VAL A 334 10.86 18.22 -11.18
CA VAL A 334 10.40 18.85 -9.93
C VAL A 334 9.67 20.13 -10.27
N PHE A 335 8.47 20.27 -9.73
CA PHE A 335 7.61 21.43 -9.89
C PHE A 335 7.42 22.18 -8.58
N ARG A 336 7.33 23.50 -8.69
CA ARG A 336 6.78 24.38 -7.67
C ARG A 336 5.58 25.08 -8.26
N ALA A 337 4.40 24.94 -7.63
CA ALA A 337 3.20 25.64 -8.05
C ALA A 337 2.75 26.60 -6.93
N THR A 338 2.39 27.83 -7.32
CA THR A 338 2.01 28.93 -6.43
C THR A 338 0.81 29.68 -7.00
N LYS A 339 0.23 30.56 -6.19
CA LYS A 339 -0.97 31.34 -6.55
C LYS A 339 -2.13 30.42 -6.96
N PRO A 340 -2.72 29.66 -6.01
CA PRO A 340 -3.90 28.85 -6.28
C PRO A 340 -5.01 29.68 -6.92
N ILE A 341 -5.62 29.16 -8.00
CA ILE A 341 -6.70 29.84 -8.73
C ILE A 341 -7.96 29.79 -7.84
N ILE A 342 -8.71 30.88 -7.80
CA ILE A 342 -10.02 30.93 -7.15
C ILE A 342 -11.03 30.35 -8.13
N ASN A 343 -11.75 29.29 -7.77
CA ASN A 343 -12.71 28.55 -8.58
C ASN A 343 -12.11 28.03 -9.91
N PRO A 344 -11.20 27.04 -9.86
CA PRO A 344 -10.53 26.45 -11.02
C PRO A 344 -11.46 25.54 -11.82
#